data_5897ea68869cb3d451f8b89d5d1e72e3
#
_entry.id   5897ea68869cb3d451f8b89d5d1e72e3
#
_cell.length_a   1.000
_cell.length_b   1.000
_cell.length_c   1.000
_cell.angle_alpha   90.00
_cell.angle_beta   90.00
_cell.angle_gamma   90.00
#
_symmetry.space_group_name_H-M   'P 1'
#
loop_
_entity.id
_entity.type
_entity.pdbx_description
1 polymer ?
#
loop_
_entity_poly.entity_id
_entity_poly.type
_entity_poly.pdbx_seq_one_letter_code
_entity_poly.pdbx_strand_id
1 'polypeptide(L)'
;MSVVVDTKSISRWRLILGQSAEQQLADYRGGDTTGLTDEERIMDQALAEIYDDTNGIEYPSTSASKGKRGAGNGKSAPHLSKWLGDVRSFFPDEVVSIIQHDAMERKGWKQLLFEPEVLAQVKPDIQLIGTLLSLKGKIPEQTKETARMLVQTVVDDLVKLLEHDIRRAVTGALNRRQHSPLPSLSGIDWKRTIQRNLKHYNVERKKMIPEKFYFFDRAQRSKEWTVIVDIDQSGSMADSVIWASVIGSIFASIPALNTRVVVFDTEVVDLTEECANDPVDMLFGIQLGGGTDINKSVAYCESFIEEPKKTIFIIISDLYEGGNRGALIRRMRELHEAGVRTMCLLALSDQGQPYYDESLAKILTKDGTPCFACTPALLPELVEGALKGHDLSELAKRVEKTKQR
;
A
#
# COMPACT_ATOMS: atom_id res chain seq x y z
N MET A 1 -33.31 -41.77 -17.60
CA MET A 1 -33.39 -40.64 -16.63
C MET A 1 -32.89 -39.40 -17.34
N SER A 2 -33.78 -38.56 -17.86
CA SER A 2 -33.44 -37.27 -18.44
C SER A 2 -33.09 -36.33 -17.27
N VAL A 3 -31.83 -35.98 -17.17
CA VAL A 3 -31.40 -34.94 -16.25
C VAL A 3 -32.03 -33.63 -16.76
N VAL A 4 -33.02 -33.10 -16.02
CA VAL A 4 -33.58 -31.77 -16.27
C VAL A 4 -32.49 -30.79 -15.84
N VAL A 5 -31.66 -30.36 -16.78
CA VAL A 5 -30.67 -29.31 -16.52
C VAL A 5 -31.44 -28.00 -16.51
N ASP A 6 -31.33 -27.27 -15.41
CA ASP A 6 -31.96 -25.94 -15.26
C ASP A 6 -31.39 -24.99 -16.34
N THR A 7 -32.31 -24.34 -17.07
CA THR A 7 -31.95 -23.40 -18.15
C THR A 7 -31.06 -22.25 -17.67
N LYS A 8 -31.23 -21.81 -16.44
CA LYS A 8 -30.36 -20.79 -15.80
C LYS A 8 -28.93 -21.30 -15.59
N SER A 9 -28.78 -22.58 -15.29
CA SER A 9 -27.45 -23.20 -15.16
C SER A 9 -26.71 -23.26 -16.47
N ILE A 10 -27.41 -23.55 -17.58
CA ILE A 10 -26.83 -23.57 -18.94
C ILE A 10 -26.34 -22.18 -19.34
N SER A 11 -27.15 -21.13 -19.14
CA SER A 11 -26.77 -19.77 -19.45
C SER A 11 -25.54 -19.33 -18.64
N ARG A 12 -25.47 -19.69 -17.36
CA ARG A 12 -24.28 -19.42 -16.51
C ARG A 12 -23.02 -20.11 -17.01
N TRP A 13 -23.13 -21.39 -17.36
CA TRP A 13 -22.00 -22.12 -17.93
C TRP A 13 -21.56 -21.54 -19.26
N ARG A 14 -22.50 -21.07 -20.07
CA ARG A 14 -22.20 -20.42 -21.35
C ARG A 14 -21.41 -19.13 -21.16
N LEU A 15 -21.78 -18.30 -20.17
CA LEU A 15 -21.04 -17.09 -19.80
C LEU A 15 -19.63 -17.39 -19.30
N ILE A 16 -19.45 -18.50 -18.57
CA ILE A 16 -18.15 -18.90 -18.03
C ILE A 16 -17.22 -19.48 -19.10
N LEU A 17 -17.77 -20.31 -20.01
CA LEU A 17 -17.00 -21.05 -21.01
C LEU A 17 -16.80 -20.29 -22.34
N GLY A 18 -17.48 -19.13 -22.50
CA GLY A 18 -17.36 -18.30 -23.69
C GLY A 18 -18.10 -18.85 -24.92
N GLN A 19 -17.96 -18.17 -26.06
CA GLN A 19 -18.68 -18.49 -27.30
C GLN A 19 -18.32 -19.86 -27.87
N SER A 20 -17.13 -20.37 -27.59
CA SER A 20 -16.69 -21.67 -28.03
C SER A 20 -17.56 -22.83 -27.52
N ALA A 21 -18.25 -22.67 -26.41
CA ALA A 21 -19.12 -23.66 -25.80
C ALA A 21 -20.58 -23.57 -26.26
N GLU A 22 -20.94 -22.62 -27.13
CA GLU A 22 -22.33 -22.36 -27.55
C GLU A 22 -23.02 -23.61 -28.08
N GLN A 23 -22.43 -24.26 -29.08
CA GLN A 23 -23.01 -25.44 -29.68
C GLN A 23 -23.15 -26.63 -28.71
N GLN A 24 -22.13 -26.87 -27.92
CA GLN A 24 -22.13 -27.97 -26.96
C GLN A 24 -23.18 -27.78 -25.86
N LEU A 25 -23.41 -26.56 -25.41
CA LEU A 25 -24.39 -26.24 -24.38
C LEU A 25 -25.80 -26.11 -24.93
N ALA A 26 -25.98 -25.67 -26.18
CA ALA A 26 -27.26 -25.63 -26.87
C ALA A 26 -27.86 -27.03 -27.06
N ASP A 27 -27.05 -28.04 -27.34
CA ASP A 27 -27.48 -29.44 -27.48
C ASP A 27 -28.17 -29.98 -26.21
N TYR A 28 -27.69 -29.58 -25.02
CA TYR A 28 -28.33 -29.96 -23.74
C TYR A 28 -29.70 -29.28 -23.52
N ARG A 29 -29.95 -28.18 -24.20
CA ARG A 29 -31.23 -27.46 -24.11
C ARG A 29 -32.25 -27.94 -25.17
N GLY A 30 -31.81 -28.67 -26.18
CA GLY A 30 -32.62 -29.12 -27.30
C GLY A 30 -33.00 -28.00 -28.29
N GLY A 31 -32.15 -26.99 -28.42
CA GLY A 31 -32.32 -25.84 -29.30
C GLY A 31 -31.00 -25.42 -29.96
N ASP A 32 -31.10 -24.59 -30.99
CA ASP A 32 -29.95 -24.09 -31.76
C ASP A 32 -29.09 -23.07 -31.00
N THR A 33 -29.56 -22.53 -29.87
CA THR A 33 -28.84 -21.51 -29.07
C THR A 33 -29.08 -21.71 -27.57
N THR A 34 -28.15 -21.22 -26.74
CA THR A 34 -28.28 -21.24 -25.28
C THR A 34 -29.35 -20.33 -24.73
N GLY A 35 -29.93 -19.43 -25.57
CA GLY A 35 -31.04 -18.56 -25.24
C GLY A 35 -30.71 -17.54 -24.15
N LEU A 36 -29.57 -16.88 -24.26
CA LEU A 36 -29.18 -15.78 -23.40
C LEU A 36 -30.21 -14.64 -23.50
N THR A 37 -30.53 -14.02 -22.38
CA THR A 37 -31.29 -12.75 -22.31
C THR A 37 -30.47 -11.62 -22.94
N ASP A 38 -31.11 -10.51 -23.23
CA ASP A 38 -30.41 -9.35 -23.80
C ASP A 38 -29.32 -8.82 -22.85
N GLU A 39 -29.57 -8.84 -21.53
CA GLU A 39 -28.58 -8.50 -20.50
C GLU A 39 -27.41 -9.50 -20.49
N GLU A 40 -27.69 -10.79 -20.48
CA GLU A 40 -26.69 -11.85 -20.55
C GLU A 40 -25.87 -11.81 -21.83
N ARG A 41 -26.43 -11.36 -22.94
CA ARG A 41 -25.69 -11.13 -24.19
C ARG A 41 -24.70 -9.99 -24.11
N ILE A 42 -25.08 -8.88 -23.44
CA ILE A 42 -24.17 -7.75 -23.21
C ILE A 42 -23.02 -8.20 -22.31
N MET A 43 -23.32 -8.96 -21.23
CA MET A 43 -22.29 -9.54 -20.36
C MET A 43 -21.34 -10.47 -21.13
N ASP A 44 -21.89 -11.34 -21.96
CA ASP A 44 -21.12 -12.27 -22.80
C ASP A 44 -20.18 -11.51 -23.76
N GLN A 45 -20.71 -10.49 -24.42
CA GLN A 45 -19.92 -9.63 -25.30
C GLN A 45 -18.78 -8.93 -24.56
N ALA A 46 -19.05 -8.38 -23.38
CA ALA A 46 -18.06 -7.70 -22.58
C ALA A 46 -16.93 -8.63 -22.10
N LEU A 47 -17.27 -9.89 -21.76
CA LEU A 47 -16.29 -10.90 -21.37
C LEU A 47 -15.55 -11.47 -22.59
N ALA A 48 -16.22 -11.70 -23.70
CA ALA A 48 -15.63 -12.23 -24.94
C ALA A 48 -14.53 -11.31 -25.48
N GLU A 49 -14.69 -10.00 -25.35
CA GLU A 49 -13.67 -9.02 -25.75
C GLU A 49 -12.33 -9.23 -25.05
N ILE A 50 -12.33 -9.79 -23.83
CA ILE A 50 -11.10 -9.99 -23.04
C ILE A 50 -10.63 -11.44 -23.09
N TYR A 51 -11.56 -12.39 -22.95
CA TYR A 51 -11.23 -13.80 -22.66
C TYR A 51 -11.30 -14.71 -23.87
N ASP A 52 -12.06 -14.34 -24.91
CA ASP A 52 -12.12 -15.16 -26.12
C ASP A 52 -10.98 -14.80 -27.07
N ASP A 53 -10.18 -15.82 -27.43
CA ASP A 53 -9.10 -15.73 -28.42
C ASP A 53 -9.62 -15.76 -29.86
N THR A 54 -10.91 -15.47 -30.07
CA THR A 54 -11.52 -15.55 -31.41
C THR A 54 -10.97 -14.46 -32.31
N ASN A 55 -10.13 -14.94 -33.23
CA ASN A 55 -9.69 -14.34 -34.45
C ASN A 55 -10.62 -13.25 -35.02
N GLY A 56 -10.06 -12.04 -35.18
CA GLY A 56 -10.50 -11.24 -36.32
C GLY A 56 -11.28 -9.97 -36.03
N ILE A 57 -11.22 -9.39 -34.82
CA ILE A 57 -11.35 -7.96 -34.69
C ILE A 57 -9.94 -7.40 -34.51
N GLU A 58 -9.27 -7.09 -35.60
CA GLU A 58 -8.05 -6.27 -35.60
C GLU A 58 -8.39 -4.92 -34.98
N TYR A 59 -8.21 -4.79 -33.69
CA TYR A 59 -7.95 -3.49 -33.13
C TYR A 59 -6.62 -3.01 -33.75
N PRO A 60 -6.55 -1.77 -34.25
CA PRO A 60 -5.34 -1.32 -34.91
C PRO A 60 -4.20 -1.34 -33.88
N SER A 61 -3.42 -2.44 -33.90
CA SER A 61 -2.08 -2.44 -33.35
C SER A 61 -1.36 -1.30 -34.02
N THR A 62 -0.97 -0.28 -33.26
CA THR A 62 -0.06 0.76 -33.72
C THR A 62 1.32 0.14 -33.93
N SER A 63 1.42 -0.77 -34.91
CA SER A 63 2.70 -1.08 -35.54
C SER A 63 3.09 0.15 -36.33
N ALA A 64 4.20 0.74 -35.94
CA ALA A 64 4.84 1.86 -36.58
C ALA A 64 5.00 1.59 -38.10
N SER A 65 4.08 2.07 -38.92
CA SER A 65 4.33 2.26 -40.33
C SER A 65 5.06 3.58 -40.51
N LYS A 66 6.33 3.49 -40.91
CA LYS A 66 7.10 4.62 -41.42
C LYS A 66 6.35 5.32 -42.56
N GLY A 67 6.06 6.58 -42.35
CA GLY A 67 5.88 7.56 -43.45
C GLY A 67 4.44 7.88 -43.79
N LYS A 68 3.91 8.95 -43.17
CA LYS A 68 3.37 10.14 -43.84
C LYS A 68 2.87 11.13 -42.79
N ARG A 69 3.40 12.34 -42.80
CA ARG A 69 2.89 13.48 -42.06
C ARG A 69 1.47 13.80 -42.59
N GLY A 70 0.47 13.48 -41.79
CA GLY A 70 -0.90 13.89 -41.96
C GLY A 70 -1.45 14.26 -40.58
N ALA A 71 -2.18 15.37 -40.50
CA ALA A 71 -2.81 15.88 -39.31
C ALA A 71 -3.59 14.76 -38.62
N GLY A 72 -3.28 14.51 -37.32
CA GLY A 72 -3.81 13.39 -36.56
C GLY A 72 -5.31 13.51 -36.30
N ASN A 73 -6.09 12.77 -37.04
CA ASN A 73 -7.38 12.29 -36.57
C ASN A 73 -7.11 10.98 -35.79
N GLY A 74 -6.69 11.10 -34.55
CA GLY A 74 -6.71 10.00 -33.63
C GLY A 74 -8.15 9.52 -33.52
N LYS A 75 -8.39 8.26 -33.94
CA LYS A 75 -9.72 7.65 -33.77
C LYS A 75 -9.99 7.62 -32.28
N SER A 76 -10.93 8.43 -31.82
CA SER A 76 -11.60 8.27 -30.53
C SER A 76 -12.03 6.80 -30.42
N ALA A 77 -11.79 6.16 -29.28
CA ALA A 77 -12.18 4.77 -29.01
C ALA A 77 -13.52 4.73 -28.26
N PRO A 78 -14.66 5.05 -28.92
CA PRO A 78 -15.97 5.06 -28.28
C PRO A 78 -16.38 3.67 -27.76
N HIS A 79 -15.79 2.63 -28.29
CA HIS A 79 -16.02 1.22 -27.88
C HIS A 79 -15.57 0.95 -26.44
N LEU A 80 -14.46 1.49 -26.00
CA LEU A 80 -13.93 1.22 -24.68
C LEU A 80 -14.73 1.89 -23.56
N SER A 81 -15.20 3.12 -23.79
CA SER A 81 -16.05 3.81 -22.84
C SER A 81 -17.40 3.11 -22.66
N LYS A 82 -17.96 2.58 -23.76
CA LYS A 82 -19.18 1.78 -23.72
C LYS A 82 -18.95 0.46 -22.98
N TRP A 83 -17.87 -0.25 -23.33
CA TRP A 83 -17.49 -1.50 -22.69
C TRP A 83 -17.31 -1.35 -21.16
N LEU A 84 -16.65 -0.29 -20.70
CA LEU A 84 -16.51 0.00 -19.27
C LEU A 84 -17.86 0.30 -18.61
N GLY A 85 -18.75 1.00 -19.31
CA GLY A 85 -20.10 1.26 -18.85
C GLY A 85 -20.90 -0.05 -18.70
N ASP A 86 -20.79 -0.95 -19.67
CA ASP A 86 -21.47 -2.25 -19.67
C ASP A 86 -20.92 -3.13 -18.52
N VAL A 87 -19.60 -3.25 -18.36
CA VAL A 87 -18.99 -4.00 -17.25
C VAL A 87 -19.46 -3.51 -15.89
N ARG A 88 -19.49 -2.19 -15.68
CA ARG A 88 -19.93 -1.59 -14.40
C ARG A 88 -21.40 -1.81 -14.11
N SER A 89 -22.24 -1.86 -15.14
CA SER A 89 -23.69 -2.03 -14.93
C SER A 89 -24.08 -3.46 -14.60
N PHE A 90 -23.27 -4.46 -15.00
CA PHE A 90 -23.62 -5.87 -14.87
C PHE A 90 -22.83 -6.65 -13.84
N PHE A 91 -21.68 -6.14 -13.42
CA PHE A 91 -20.80 -6.85 -12.48
C PHE A 91 -20.63 -6.09 -11.15
N PRO A 92 -20.52 -6.82 -10.01
CA PRO A 92 -20.15 -6.22 -8.73
C PRO A 92 -18.78 -5.54 -8.81
N ASP A 93 -18.57 -4.53 -7.99
CA ASP A 93 -17.36 -3.71 -7.95
C ASP A 93 -16.05 -4.52 -7.87
N GLU A 94 -16.04 -5.57 -7.08
CA GLU A 94 -14.88 -6.46 -6.93
C GLU A 94 -14.53 -7.19 -8.23
N VAL A 95 -15.56 -7.62 -8.98
CA VAL A 95 -15.39 -8.31 -10.26
C VAL A 95 -14.98 -7.31 -11.35
N VAL A 96 -15.51 -6.09 -11.34
CA VAL A 96 -15.12 -5.01 -12.27
C VAL A 96 -13.62 -4.73 -12.20
N SER A 97 -13.04 -4.67 -11.01
CA SER A 97 -11.62 -4.45 -10.80
C SER A 97 -10.76 -5.58 -11.42
N ILE A 98 -11.17 -6.84 -11.25
CA ILE A 98 -10.49 -8.00 -11.84
C ILE A 98 -10.56 -7.96 -13.38
N ILE A 99 -11.74 -7.70 -13.93
CA ILE A 99 -11.96 -7.61 -15.38
C ILE A 99 -11.12 -6.50 -16.01
N GLN A 100 -11.01 -5.35 -15.35
CA GLN A 100 -10.17 -4.23 -15.78
C GLN A 100 -8.69 -4.62 -15.79
N HIS A 101 -8.22 -5.29 -14.75
CA HIS A 101 -6.85 -5.77 -14.66
C HIS A 101 -6.51 -6.78 -15.77
N ASP A 102 -7.37 -7.75 -15.97
CA ASP A 102 -7.21 -8.76 -17.04
C ASP A 102 -7.21 -8.12 -18.44
N ALA A 103 -8.04 -7.11 -18.67
CA ALA A 103 -8.06 -6.35 -19.90
C ALA A 103 -6.73 -5.62 -20.16
N MET A 104 -6.14 -5.04 -19.12
CA MET A 104 -4.84 -4.39 -19.21
C MET A 104 -3.71 -5.38 -19.51
N GLU A 105 -3.72 -6.56 -18.88
CA GLU A 105 -2.68 -7.56 -19.06
C GLU A 105 -2.79 -8.31 -20.40
N ARG A 106 -4.00 -8.80 -20.74
CA ARG A 106 -4.20 -9.70 -21.90
C ARG A 106 -4.27 -8.98 -23.24
N LYS A 107 -4.92 -7.82 -23.28
CA LYS A 107 -5.15 -7.09 -24.55
C LYS A 107 -4.20 -5.90 -24.73
N GLY A 108 -3.27 -5.67 -23.80
CA GLY A 108 -2.32 -4.57 -23.93
C GLY A 108 -2.97 -3.18 -23.83
N TRP A 109 -4.18 -3.09 -23.27
CA TRP A 109 -4.95 -1.85 -23.15
C TRP A 109 -4.29 -0.81 -22.24
N LYS A 110 -3.09 -1.12 -21.73
CA LYS A 110 -2.23 -0.16 -21.01
C LYS A 110 -2.05 1.16 -21.76
N GLN A 111 -2.07 1.14 -23.10
CA GLN A 111 -1.99 2.35 -23.93
C GLN A 111 -3.29 3.16 -23.91
N LEU A 112 -4.42 2.52 -23.70
CA LEU A 112 -5.74 3.14 -23.64
C LEU A 112 -6.02 3.82 -22.30
N LEU A 113 -5.26 3.52 -21.26
CA LEU A 113 -5.26 4.26 -20.00
C LEU A 113 -4.84 5.73 -20.18
N PHE A 114 -4.21 6.05 -21.31
CA PHE A 114 -3.78 7.41 -21.61
C PHE A 114 -4.87 8.28 -22.25
N GLU A 115 -6.01 7.70 -22.59
CA GLU A 115 -7.17 8.49 -23.04
C GLU A 115 -7.90 9.08 -21.84
N PRO A 116 -8.07 10.41 -21.74
CA PRO A 116 -8.64 11.09 -20.57
C PRO A 116 -10.03 10.56 -20.19
N GLU A 117 -10.85 10.25 -21.19
CA GLU A 117 -12.22 9.77 -21.00
C GLU A 117 -12.26 8.36 -20.44
N VAL A 118 -11.31 7.51 -20.86
CA VAL A 118 -11.16 6.14 -20.38
C VAL A 118 -10.62 6.13 -18.97
N LEU A 119 -9.56 6.89 -18.73
CA LEU A 119 -8.95 7.00 -17.41
C LEU A 119 -9.92 7.52 -16.35
N ALA A 120 -10.79 8.46 -16.73
CA ALA A 120 -11.83 9.00 -15.83
C ALA A 120 -12.96 8.01 -15.51
N GLN A 121 -13.11 6.95 -16.30
CA GLN A 121 -14.16 5.94 -16.10
C GLN A 121 -13.65 4.66 -15.40
N VAL A 122 -12.35 4.45 -15.34
CA VAL A 122 -11.74 3.30 -14.67
C VAL A 122 -11.90 3.46 -13.16
N LYS A 123 -12.31 2.38 -12.48
CA LYS A 123 -12.39 2.38 -11.01
C LYS A 123 -10.97 2.47 -10.46
N PRO A 124 -10.67 3.49 -9.64
CA PRO A 124 -9.34 3.64 -9.07
C PRO A 124 -9.09 2.52 -8.05
N ASP A 125 -8.03 1.76 -8.27
CA ASP A 125 -7.50 0.77 -7.33
C ASP A 125 -5.96 0.83 -7.29
N ILE A 126 -5.36 0.13 -6.34
CA ILE A 126 -3.91 0.14 -6.14
C ILE A 126 -3.16 -0.42 -7.34
N GLN A 127 -3.69 -1.45 -7.99
CA GLN A 127 -3.05 -2.09 -9.14
C GLN A 127 -3.02 -1.17 -10.36
N LEU A 128 -4.12 -0.44 -10.57
CA LEU A 128 -4.18 0.59 -11.60
C LEU A 128 -3.12 1.67 -11.36
N ILE A 129 -2.96 2.13 -10.12
CA ILE A 129 -1.95 3.12 -9.77
C ILE A 129 -0.55 2.56 -10.00
N GLY A 130 -0.24 1.33 -9.59
CA GLY A 130 1.04 0.67 -9.86
C GLY A 130 1.34 0.66 -11.36
N THR A 131 0.32 0.34 -12.18
CA THR A 131 0.44 0.38 -13.65
C THR A 131 0.68 1.81 -14.17
N LEU A 132 -0.04 2.82 -13.68
CA LEU A 132 0.16 4.22 -14.06
C LEU A 132 1.56 4.72 -13.68
N LEU A 133 2.04 4.39 -12.49
CA LEU A 133 3.38 4.77 -12.04
C LEU A 133 4.47 4.11 -12.87
N SER A 134 4.32 2.83 -13.23
CA SER A 134 5.29 2.13 -14.11
C SER A 134 5.35 2.71 -15.51
N LEU A 135 4.29 3.36 -15.97
CA LEU A 135 4.16 3.95 -17.29
C LEU A 135 4.27 5.49 -17.29
N LYS A 136 4.54 6.13 -16.16
CA LYS A 136 4.47 7.60 -16.01
C LYS A 136 5.28 8.37 -17.04
N GLY A 137 6.43 7.86 -17.47
CA GLY A 137 7.26 8.46 -18.52
C GLY A 137 6.63 8.43 -19.93
N LYS A 138 5.55 7.67 -20.11
CA LYS A 138 4.81 7.55 -21.37
C LYS A 138 3.43 8.21 -21.31
N ILE A 139 3.02 8.75 -20.17
CA ILE A 139 1.73 9.43 -20.00
C ILE A 139 1.78 10.77 -20.78
N PRO A 140 0.84 11.01 -21.71
CA PRO A 140 0.74 12.30 -22.40
C PRO A 140 0.44 13.43 -21.41
N GLU A 141 0.93 14.65 -21.69
CA GLU A 141 0.71 15.82 -20.83
C GLU A 141 -0.79 16.08 -20.55
N GLN A 142 -1.64 15.82 -21.54
CA GLN A 142 -3.10 16.04 -21.43
C GLN A 142 -3.77 15.10 -20.43
N THR A 143 -3.17 13.93 -20.14
CA THR A 143 -3.73 12.89 -19.27
C THR A 143 -3.07 12.88 -17.89
N LYS A 144 -1.96 13.59 -17.72
CA LYS A 144 -1.22 13.61 -16.43
C LYS A 144 -2.08 14.09 -15.28
N GLU A 145 -2.89 15.12 -15.52
CA GLU A 145 -3.73 15.69 -14.47
C GLU A 145 -4.85 14.72 -14.06
N THR A 146 -5.48 14.04 -15.02
CA THR A 146 -6.48 13.00 -14.73
C THR A 146 -5.86 11.81 -14.00
N ALA A 147 -4.67 11.36 -14.44
CA ALA A 147 -3.93 10.31 -13.75
C ALA A 147 -3.59 10.70 -12.30
N ARG A 148 -3.14 11.97 -12.09
CA ARG A 148 -2.86 12.50 -10.76
C ARG A 148 -4.11 12.51 -9.87
N MET A 149 -5.27 12.92 -10.38
CA MET A 149 -6.52 12.93 -9.63
C MET A 149 -6.95 11.51 -9.22
N LEU A 150 -6.76 10.52 -10.07
CA LEU A 150 -7.05 9.12 -9.73
C LEU A 150 -6.12 8.61 -8.62
N VAL A 151 -4.82 8.87 -8.75
CA VAL A 151 -3.84 8.53 -7.72
C VAL A 151 -4.20 9.21 -6.40
N GLN A 152 -4.55 10.50 -6.42
CA GLN A 152 -4.97 11.26 -5.25
C GLN A 152 -6.17 10.62 -4.56
N THR A 153 -7.18 10.22 -5.32
CA THR A 153 -8.39 9.58 -4.77
C THR A 153 -8.05 8.32 -3.98
N VAL A 154 -7.23 7.44 -4.53
CA VAL A 154 -6.85 6.19 -3.84
C VAL A 154 -5.92 6.47 -2.65
N VAL A 155 -4.96 7.37 -2.81
CA VAL A 155 -4.07 7.76 -1.70
C VAL A 155 -4.87 8.34 -0.54
N ASP A 156 -5.85 9.21 -0.81
CA ASP A 156 -6.72 9.78 0.22
C ASP A 156 -7.53 8.71 0.95
N ASP A 157 -8.02 7.71 0.25
CA ASP A 157 -8.76 6.61 0.86
C ASP A 157 -7.86 5.71 1.71
N LEU A 158 -6.64 5.44 1.25
CA LEU A 158 -5.64 4.69 2.03
C LEU A 158 -5.19 5.47 3.27
N VAL A 159 -4.99 6.79 3.15
CA VAL A 159 -4.67 7.66 4.30
C VAL A 159 -5.80 7.59 5.32
N LYS A 160 -7.07 7.78 4.91
CA LYS A 160 -8.22 7.68 5.82
C LYS A 160 -8.30 6.34 6.54
N LEU A 161 -7.96 5.25 5.84
CA LEU A 161 -7.98 3.90 6.39
C LEU A 161 -6.94 3.71 7.50
N LEU A 162 -5.72 4.23 7.33
CA LEU A 162 -4.58 3.94 8.20
C LEU A 162 -4.27 5.05 9.22
N GLU A 163 -4.57 6.32 8.90
CA GLU A 163 -4.13 7.47 9.69
C GLU A 163 -4.58 7.40 11.15
N HIS A 164 -5.86 7.10 11.36
CA HIS A 164 -6.41 7.05 12.72
C HIS A 164 -5.70 6.02 13.61
N ASP A 165 -5.45 4.84 13.08
CA ASP A 165 -4.87 3.76 13.85
C ASP A 165 -3.37 3.97 14.10
N ILE A 166 -2.63 4.47 13.09
CA ILE A 166 -1.21 4.82 13.24
C ILE A 166 -1.06 5.97 14.25
N ARG A 167 -1.83 7.06 14.12
CA ARG A 167 -1.79 8.18 15.07
C ARG A 167 -2.11 7.74 16.48
N ARG A 168 -3.12 6.89 16.66
CA ARG A 168 -3.50 6.36 17.97
C ARG A 168 -2.39 5.50 18.57
N ALA A 169 -1.77 4.62 17.76
CA ALA A 169 -0.67 3.76 18.17
C ALA A 169 0.55 4.58 18.61
N VAL A 170 0.96 5.54 17.80
CA VAL A 170 2.10 6.42 18.08
C VAL A 170 1.82 7.29 19.31
N THR A 171 0.69 8.01 19.35
CA THR A 171 0.35 8.89 20.48
C THR A 171 0.18 8.10 21.77
N GLY A 172 -0.43 6.90 21.71
CA GLY A 172 -0.59 6.03 22.87
C GLY A 172 0.73 5.48 23.39
N ALA A 173 1.68 5.18 22.51
CA ALA A 173 3.02 4.74 22.89
C ALA A 173 3.86 5.85 23.52
N LEU A 174 3.82 7.06 22.95
CA LEU A 174 4.58 8.22 23.40
C LEU A 174 3.98 8.86 24.67
N ASN A 175 2.66 8.81 24.87
CA ASN A 175 1.97 9.34 26.06
C ASN A 175 2.16 8.48 27.31
N ARG A 176 3.18 7.63 27.38
CA ARG A 176 3.58 7.00 28.64
C ARG A 176 4.02 8.08 29.62
N ARG A 177 3.03 8.63 30.33
CA ARG A 177 3.02 9.45 31.52
C ARG A 177 4.40 9.67 32.14
N GLN A 178 5.22 10.46 31.50
CA GLN A 178 6.37 11.05 32.18
C GLN A 178 5.78 12.05 33.18
N HIS A 179 6.09 11.85 34.45
CA HIS A 179 5.71 12.78 35.48
C HIS A 179 6.86 13.77 35.67
N SER A 180 6.55 15.04 35.52
CA SER A 180 7.52 16.09 35.73
C SER A 180 7.62 16.40 37.24
N PRO A 181 8.83 16.59 37.76
CA PRO A 181 9.00 17.15 39.09
C PRO A 181 8.67 18.67 39.13
N LEU A 182 8.54 19.30 37.95
CA LEU A 182 8.28 20.74 37.87
C LEU A 182 6.80 21.05 38.07
N PRO A 183 6.41 21.94 38.98
CA PRO A 183 5.03 22.30 39.23
C PRO A 183 4.40 23.00 38.01
N SER A 184 3.23 22.55 37.61
CA SER A 184 2.43 23.18 36.56
C SER A 184 0.96 23.12 36.94
N LEU A 185 0.31 24.26 37.13
CA LEU A 185 -1.09 24.34 37.53
C LEU A 185 -2.04 23.68 36.51
N SER A 186 -1.70 23.79 35.23
CA SER A 186 -2.48 23.17 34.13
C SER A 186 -2.13 21.70 33.87
N GLY A 187 -1.09 21.18 34.52
CA GLY A 187 -0.57 19.83 34.29
C GLY A 187 -0.74 18.89 35.48
N ILE A 188 -1.63 19.17 36.43
CA ILE A 188 -1.82 18.33 37.61
C ILE A 188 -2.47 17.01 37.22
N ASP A 189 -1.82 15.88 37.54
CA ASP A 189 -2.43 14.55 37.48
C ASP A 189 -3.31 14.34 38.74
N TRP A 190 -4.54 14.77 38.64
CA TRP A 190 -5.50 14.67 39.73
C TRP A 190 -5.72 13.23 40.20
N LYS A 191 -5.77 12.28 39.28
CA LYS A 191 -5.99 10.87 39.60
C LYS A 191 -4.87 10.31 40.47
N ARG A 192 -3.63 10.53 40.10
CA ARG A 192 -2.46 10.07 40.84
C ARG A 192 -2.27 10.88 42.13
N THR A 193 -2.52 12.19 42.10
CA THR A 193 -2.48 13.04 43.25
C THR A 193 -3.46 12.54 44.30
N ILE A 194 -4.71 12.29 43.96
CA ILE A 194 -5.71 11.76 44.86
C ILE A 194 -5.29 10.37 45.38
N GLN A 195 -4.95 9.43 44.50
CA GLN A 195 -4.57 8.08 44.92
C GLN A 195 -3.41 8.03 45.91
N ARG A 196 -2.38 8.87 45.69
CA ARG A 196 -1.19 8.91 46.54
C ARG A 196 -1.37 9.69 47.85
N ASN A 197 -2.42 10.51 47.92
CA ASN A 197 -2.74 11.31 49.11
C ASN A 197 -3.99 10.82 49.85
N LEU A 198 -4.57 9.65 49.52
CA LEU A 198 -5.74 9.10 50.22
C LEU A 198 -5.54 8.96 51.71
N LYS A 199 -4.32 8.70 52.18
CA LYS A 199 -3.96 8.65 53.63
C LYS A 199 -4.17 9.98 54.37
N HIS A 200 -4.24 11.10 53.66
CA HIS A 200 -4.45 12.44 54.19
C HIS A 200 -5.93 12.90 54.07
N TYR A 201 -6.85 11.97 53.81
CA TYR A 201 -8.27 12.26 53.83
C TYR A 201 -8.78 12.43 55.28
N ASN A 202 -9.27 13.64 55.60
CA ASN A 202 -9.90 13.89 56.88
C ASN A 202 -11.39 13.55 56.82
N VAL A 203 -11.80 12.52 57.57
CA VAL A 203 -13.17 11.99 57.56
C VAL A 203 -14.15 12.99 58.19
N GLU A 204 -13.75 13.72 59.23
CA GLU A 204 -14.62 14.68 59.95
C GLU A 204 -14.95 15.90 59.04
N ARG A 205 -13.94 16.38 58.36
CA ARG A 205 -14.09 17.59 57.50
C ARG A 205 -14.48 17.24 56.05
N LYS A 206 -14.53 15.95 55.70
CA LYS A 206 -14.78 15.43 54.34
C LYS A 206 -13.90 16.11 53.29
N LYS A 207 -12.65 16.40 53.65
CA LYS A 207 -11.69 17.11 52.75
C LYS A 207 -10.37 16.35 52.71
N MET A 208 -9.75 16.37 51.57
CA MET A 208 -8.40 15.85 51.36
C MET A 208 -7.48 17.05 51.12
N ILE A 209 -6.38 17.13 51.87
CA ILE A 209 -5.33 18.13 51.67
C ILE A 209 -4.12 17.37 51.10
N PRO A 210 -3.82 17.50 49.80
CA PRO A 210 -2.68 16.82 49.22
C PRO A 210 -1.38 17.36 49.82
N GLU A 211 -0.54 16.47 50.30
CA GLU A 211 0.81 16.81 50.77
C GLU A 211 1.76 16.96 49.58
N LYS A 212 1.55 16.15 48.52
CA LYS A 212 2.36 16.17 47.33
C LYS A 212 1.48 16.11 46.08
N PHE A 213 1.72 17.07 45.18
CA PHE A 213 1.08 17.08 43.86
C PHE A 213 1.96 16.36 42.86
N TYR A 214 1.32 15.65 41.94
CA TYR A 214 1.94 14.97 40.82
C TYR A 214 1.50 15.68 39.55
N PHE A 215 2.48 15.97 38.68
CA PHE A 215 2.25 16.71 37.44
C PHE A 215 2.56 15.84 36.25
N PHE A 216 1.75 15.98 35.20
CA PHE A 216 2.16 15.48 33.91
C PHE A 216 3.33 16.32 33.39
N ASP A 217 4.28 15.67 32.78
CA ASP A 217 5.30 16.40 32.04
C ASP A 217 4.61 17.22 30.96
N ARG A 218 4.89 18.49 30.85
CA ARG A 218 4.61 19.26 29.66
C ARG A 218 5.54 18.64 28.60
N ALA A 219 5.01 17.74 27.80
CA ALA A 219 5.71 17.30 26.63
C ALA A 219 6.12 18.56 25.87
N GLN A 220 7.38 18.99 26.08
CA GLN A 220 8.00 19.88 25.13
C GLN A 220 7.76 19.22 23.79
N ARG A 221 7.26 19.97 22.81
CA ARG A 221 7.07 19.54 21.43
C ARG A 221 8.43 19.27 20.74
N SER A 222 9.37 18.64 21.44
CA SER A 222 10.57 18.13 20.85
C SER A 222 10.19 16.81 20.17
N LYS A 223 10.51 16.70 18.90
CA LYS A 223 10.44 15.45 18.16
C LYS A 223 11.34 14.44 18.90
N GLU A 224 10.73 13.60 19.75
CA GLU A 224 11.50 12.71 20.64
C GLU A 224 12.00 11.45 19.91
N TRP A 225 11.37 11.08 18.80
CA TRP A 225 11.70 9.88 18.06
C TRP A 225 11.99 10.20 16.61
N THR A 226 13.05 9.59 16.09
CA THR A 226 13.35 9.58 14.65
C THR A 226 12.77 8.31 14.05
N VAL A 227 11.99 8.46 12.98
CA VAL A 227 11.50 7.34 12.15
C VAL A 227 12.08 7.51 10.75
N ILE A 228 12.87 6.54 10.34
CA ILE A 228 13.45 6.49 9.01
C ILE A 228 12.70 5.40 8.24
N VAL A 229 12.09 5.76 7.12
CA VAL A 229 11.42 4.84 6.20
C VAL A 229 12.23 4.79 4.92
N ASP A 230 12.85 3.66 4.67
CA ASP A 230 13.74 3.39 3.54
C ASP A 230 13.03 2.48 2.55
N ILE A 231 12.72 2.99 1.36
CA ILE A 231 11.75 2.42 0.42
C ILE A 231 12.46 1.98 -0.86
N ASP A 232 12.40 0.70 -1.13
CA ASP A 232 12.83 0.11 -2.39
C ASP A 232 11.85 0.47 -3.52
N GLN A 233 12.38 1.11 -4.57
CA GLN A 233 11.62 1.48 -5.76
C GLN A 233 11.90 0.59 -6.97
N SER A 234 12.46 -0.62 -6.75
CA SER A 234 12.65 -1.60 -7.82
C SER A 234 11.32 -1.97 -8.51
N GLY A 235 11.39 -2.49 -9.73
CA GLY A 235 10.19 -2.73 -10.55
C GLY A 235 9.18 -3.71 -9.94
N SER A 236 9.63 -4.61 -9.06
CA SER A 236 8.79 -5.55 -8.31
C SER A 236 7.99 -4.89 -7.17
N MET A 237 8.36 -3.66 -6.79
CA MET A 237 7.85 -2.98 -5.61
C MET A 237 6.73 -1.97 -5.87
N ALA A 238 6.18 -1.91 -7.10
CA ALA A 238 5.23 -0.87 -7.51
C ALA A 238 4.04 -0.67 -6.54
N ASP A 239 3.39 -1.76 -6.10
CA ASP A 239 2.28 -1.69 -5.14
C ASP A 239 2.78 -1.30 -3.75
N SER A 240 3.93 -1.82 -3.33
CA SER A 240 4.53 -1.52 -2.03
C SER A 240 4.94 -0.06 -1.89
N VAL A 241 5.40 0.56 -2.97
CA VAL A 241 5.77 1.99 -3.00
C VAL A 241 4.55 2.87 -2.72
N ILE A 242 3.36 2.51 -3.22
CA ILE A 242 2.12 3.25 -2.93
C ILE A 242 1.83 3.21 -1.43
N TRP A 243 1.83 2.02 -0.84
CA TRP A 243 1.64 1.86 0.60
C TRP A 243 2.70 2.60 1.41
N ALA A 244 3.96 2.52 0.98
CA ALA A 244 5.09 3.16 1.66
C ALA A 244 4.98 4.69 1.64
N SER A 245 4.53 5.29 0.53
CA SER A 245 4.29 6.73 0.43
C SER A 245 3.18 7.20 1.37
N VAL A 246 2.07 6.45 1.44
CA VAL A 246 0.98 6.71 2.38
C VAL A 246 1.46 6.62 3.83
N ILE A 247 2.18 5.57 4.17
CA ILE A 247 2.74 5.37 5.51
C ILE A 247 3.73 6.49 5.86
N GLY A 248 4.62 6.84 4.95
CA GLY A 248 5.59 7.92 5.12
C GLY A 248 4.90 9.26 5.36
N SER A 249 3.85 9.59 4.59
CA SER A 249 3.09 10.83 4.76
C SER A 249 2.36 10.89 6.10
N ILE A 250 1.78 9.77 6.55
CA ILE A 250 1.15 9.69 7.86
C ILE A 250 2.18 9.94 8.98
N PHE A 251 3.35 9.31 8.92
CA PHE A 251 4.41 9.55 9.91
C PHE A 251 4.92 10.99 9.86
N ALA A 252 5.14 11.54 8.66
CA ALA A 252 5.57 12.93 8.49
C ALA A 252 4.57 13.94 9.07
N SER A 253 3.27 13.60 9.07
CA SER A 253 2.19 14.42 9.62
C SER A 253 2.08 14.37 11.15
N ILE A 254 2.83 13.49 11.83
CA ILE A 254 2.80 13.37 13.31
C ILE A 254 3.86 14.28 13.92
N PRO A 255 3.46 15.36 14.63
CA PRO A 255 4.41 16.36 15.13
C PRO A 255 5.43 15.84 16.15
N ALA A 256 5.13 14.70 16.79
CA ALA A 256 6.00 14.08 17.80
C ALA A 256 7.14 13.25 17.19
N LEU A 257 7.13 13.03 15.88
CA LEU A 257 8.12 12.26 15.15
C LEU A 257 9.00 13.15 14.27
N ASN A 258 10.28 12.83 14.22
CA ASN A 258 11.20 13.30 13.19
C ASN A 258 11.27 12.25 12.09
N THR A 259 10.41 12.39 11.08
CA THR A 259 10.32 11.41 10.00
C THR A 259 11.29 11.73 8.89
N ARG A 260 11.97 10.71 8.38
CA ARG A 260 12.77 10.73 7.15
C ARG A 260 12.23 9.68 6.22
N VAL A 261 12.01 10.07 4.97
CA VAL A 261 11.52 9.18 3.92
C VAL A 261 12.54 9.15 2.79
N VAL A 262 13.19 8.02 2.64
CA VAL A 262 14.25 7.81 1.65
C VAL A 262 13.77 6.75 0.68
N VAL A 263 14.03 6.95 -0.60
CA VAL A 263 13.76 5.95 -1.64
C VAL A 263 15.06 5.57 -2.31
N PHE A 264 15.18 4.32 -2.73
CA PHE A 264 16.38 3.85 -3.39
C PHE A 264 16.10 2.82 -4.49
N ASP A 265 17.00 2.81 -5.46
CA ASP A 265 17.26 1.74 -6.41
C ASP A 265 18.78 1.49 -6.44
N THR A 266 19.51 1.85 -7.47
CA THR A 266 20.97 1.99 -7.51
C THR A 266 21.45 3.36 -7.01
N GLU A 267 20.53 4.32 -6.96
CA GLU A 267 20.70 5.66 -6.39
C GLU A 267 19.80 5.83 -5.16
N VAL A 268 20.12 6.81 -4.33
CA VAL A 268 19.39 7.09 -3.09
C VAL A 268 18.91 8.52 -3.12
N VAL A 269 17.62 8.73 -2.83
CA VAL A 269 16.98 10.04 -2.85
C VAL A 269 16.19 10.27 -1.56
N ASP A 270 16.41 11.40 -0.90
CA ASP A 270 15.59 11.83 0.24
C ASP A 270 14.35 12.56 -0.29
N LEU A 271 13.18 12.00 -0.04
CA LEU A 271 11.87 12.54 -0.42
C LEU A 271 11.05 12.98 0.80
N THR A 272 11.72 13.32 1.89
CA THR A 272 11.06 13.71 3.16
C THR A 272 10.15 14.93 3.00
N GLU A 273 10.60 15.94 2.26
CA GLU A 273 9.84 17.18 2.07
C GLU A 273 8.65 16.95 1.15
N GLU A 274 8.84 16.22 0.06
CA GLU A 274 7.79 15.86 -0.89
C GLU A 274 6.70 15.05 -0.21
N CYS A 275 7.09 14.04 0.54
CA CYS A 275 6.17 13.15 1.27
C CYS A 275 5.36 13.90 2.34
N ALA A 276 5.97 14.88 3.01
CA ALA A 276 5.30 15.70 4.01
C ALA A 276 4.28 16.67 3.42
N ASN A 277 4.52 17.16 2.19
CA ASN A 277 3.66 18.09 1.50
C ASN A 277 2.50 17.38 0.78
N ASP A 278 2.83 16.43 -0.09
CA ASP A 278 1.87 15.69 -0.88
C ASP A 278 2.42 14.28 -1.22
N PRO A 279 1.82 13.20 -0.68
CA PRO A 279 2.25 11.84 -0.99
C PRO A 279 2.11 11.48 -2.49
N VAL A 280 1.25 12.17 -3.22
CA VAL A 280 1.09 11.97 -4.67
C VAL A 280 2.27 12.57 -5.43
N ASP A 281 2.78 13.72 -5.02
CA ASP A 281 3.99 14.31 -5.60
C ASP A 281 5.19 13.38 -5.40
N MET A 282 5.31 12.78 -4.22
CA MET A 282 6.31 11.76 -3.96
C MET A 282 6.19 10.59 -4.97
N LEU A 283 4.98 10.02 -5.14
CA LEU A 283 4.76 8.91 -6.07
C LEU A 283 5.12 9.25 -7.52
N PHE A 284 4.80 10.46 -7.97
CA PHE A 284 5.20 10.94 -9.28
C PHE A 284 6.70 11.29 -9.37
N GLY A 285 7.37 11.58 -8.26
CA GLY A 285 8.81 11.77 -8.15
C GLY A 285 9.61 10.47 -8.28
N ILE A 286 9.09 9.36 -7.79
CA ILE A 286 9.73 8.05 -7.80
C ILE A 286 9.88 7.52 -9.23
N GLN A 287 11.03 6.94 -9.57
CA GLN A 287 11.28 6.26 -10.84
C GLN A 287 11.33 4.75 -10.56
N LEU A 288 10.24 4.04 -10.91
CA LEU A 288 10.23 2.58 -10.81
C LEU A 288 11.14 1.96 -11.86
N GLY A 289 12.04 1.10 -11.43
CA GLY A 289 12.96 0.37 -12.30
C GLY A 289 14.42 0.58 -11.88
N GLY A 290 15.29 -0.25 -12.40
CA GLY A 290 16.71 -0.25 -12.05
C GLY A 290 17.12 -1.47 -11.23
N GLY A 291 18.37 -1.51 -10.79
CA GLY A 291 18.86 -2.50 -9.81
C GLY A 291 18.53 -2.04 -8.38
N THR A 292 18.95 -2.83 -7.41
CA THR A 292 18.69 -2.58 -5.98
C THR A 292 20.00 -2.60 -5.21
N ASP A 293 20.36 -1.51 -4.51
CA ASP A 293 21.52 -1.43 -3.60
C ASP A 293 21.05 -0.97 -2.21
N ILE A 294 20.52 -1.92 -1.44
CA ILE A 294 20.01 -1.69 -0.08
C ILE A 294 21.15 -1.22 0.82
N ASN A 295 22.37 -1.78 0.67
CA ASN A 295 23.51 -1.41 1.49
C ASN A 295 23.90 0.06 1.33
N LYS A 296 23.82 0.61 0.11
CA LYS A 296 24.08 2.03 -0.18
C LYS A 296 23.03 2.91 0.50
N SER A 297 21.75 2.53 0.44
CA SER A 297 20.67 3.28 1.07
C SER A 297 20.77 3.27 2.59
N VAL A 298 20.98 2.11 3.20
CA VAL A 298 21.19 2.02 4.65
C VAL A 298 22.37 2.88 5.09
N ALA A 299 23.49 2.88 4.32
CA ALA A 299 24.64 3.74 4.59
C ALA A 299 24.30 5.23 4.58
N TYR A 300 23.45 5.66 3.64
CA TYR A 300 22.96 7.03 3.57
C TYR A 300 22.09 7.38 4.77
N CYS A 301 21.15 6.48 5.11
CA CYS A 301 20.19 6.65 6.20
C CYS A 301 20.87 6.73 7.58
N GLU A 302 22.05 6.11 7.76
CA GLU A 302 22.83 6.21 9.01
C GLU A 302 23.12 7.66 9.42
N SER A 303 23.29 8.56 8.45
CA SER A 303 23.56 9.99 8.70
C SER A 303 22.43 10.70 9.46
N PHE A 304 21.21 10.16 9.45
CA PHE A 304 20.04 10.72 10.15
C PHE A 304 19.87 10.19 11.56
N ILE A 305 20.71 9.25 12.00
CA ILE A 305 20.60 8.62 13.32
C ILE A 305 21.40 9.41 14.35
N GLU A 306 20.73 10.34 15.04
CA GLU A 306 21.35 11.13 16.12
C GLU A 306 21.30 10.38 17.46
N GLU A 307 20.12 9.81 17.81
CA GLU A 307 19.91 9.04 19.04
C GLU A 307 19.48 7.61 18.70
N PRO A 308 20.41 6.63 18.61
CA PRO A 308 20.11 5.26 18.21
C PRO A 308 18.94 4.62 18.99
N LYS A 309 18.89 4.80 20.30
CA LYS A 309 17.85 4.24 21.19
C LYS A 309 16.45 4.84 20.98
N LYS A 310 16.37 5.98 20.31
CA LYS A 310 15.12 6.66 19.94
C LYS A 310 14.92 6.71 18.43
N THR A 311 15.56 5.82 17.70
CA THR A 311 15.42 5.70 16.26
C THR A 311 14.72 4.39 15.91
N ILE A 312 13.71 4.48 15.06
CA ILE A 312 13.08 3.34 14.37
C ILE A 312 13.52 3.41 12.92
N PHE A 313 14.09 2.32 12.41
CA PHE A 313 14.52 2.19 11.04
C PHE A 313 13.70 1.10 10.34
N ILE A 314 12.91 1.49 9.36
CA ILE A 314 11.98 0.64 8.63
C ILE A 314 12.47 0.53 7.19
N ILE A 315 12.84 -0.67 6.77
CA ILE A 315 13.12 -0.97 5.37
C ILE A 315 11.88 -1.60 4.75
N ILE A 316 11.47 -1.12 3.58
CA ILE A 316 10.38 -1.69 2.78
C ILE A 316 10.99 -2.18 1.47
N SER A 317 11.20 -3.50 1.34
CA SER A 317 11.91 -4.11 0.20
C SER A 317 11.58 -5.60 0.10
N ASP A 318 11.76 -6.18 -1.08
CA ASP A 318 11.77 -7.63 -1.30
C ASP A 318 13.13 -8.28 -0.96
N LEU A 319 14.09 -7.49 -0.48
CA LEU A 319 15.43 -7.92 -0.03
C LEU A 319 16.32 -8.54 -1.12
N TYR A 320 16.01 -8.37 -2.40
CA TYR A 320 16.91 -8.78 -3.47
C TYR A 320 18.07 -7.79 -3.61
N GLU A 321 19.10 -7.96 -2.77
CA GLU A 321 20.30 -7.12 -2.74
C GLU A 321 21.18 -7.33 -3.96
N GLY A 322 21.28 -6.32 -4.81
CA GLY A 322 22.16 -6.30 -5.99
C GLY A 322 23.57 -5.75 -5.71
N GLY A 323 23.77 -5.13 -4.54
CA GLY A 323 25.05 -4.56 -4.12
C GLY A 323 25.89 -5.52 -3.25
N ASN A 324 26.31 -5.05 -2.07
CA ASN A 324 27.14 -5.83 -1.15
C ASN A 324 26.35 -6.41 0.02
N ARG A 325 25.82 -7.61 -0.17
CA ARG A 325 25.04 -8.35 0.84
C ARG A 325 25.76 -8.53 2.18
N GLY A 326 27.06 -8.82 2.15
CA GLY A 326 27.84 -9.01 3.39
C GLY A 326 28.01 -7.71 4.17
N ALA A 327 28.16 -6.59 3.48
CA ALA A 327 28.22 -5.27 4.10
C ALA A 327 26.86 -4.87 4.67
N LEU A 328 25.77 -5.13 3.96
CA LEU A 328 24.40 -4.89 4.44
C LEU A 328 24.14 -5.63 5.77
N ILE A 329 24.39 -6.93 5.81
CA ILE A 329 24.19 -7.75 7.03
C ILE A 329 24.98 -7.20 8.21
N ARG A 330 26.26 -6.86 8.00
CA ARG A 330 27.10 -6.30 9.05
C ARG A 330 26.56 -4.97 9.55
N ARG A 331 26.18 -4.06 8.64
CA ARG A 331 25.64 -2.73 8.94
C ARG A 331 24.33 -2.81 9.74
N MET A 332 23.41 -3.67 9.31
CA MET A 332 22.14 -3.87 10.02
C MET A 332 22.34 -4.41 11.44
N ARG A 333 23.34 -5.30 11.63
CA ARG A 333 23.71 -5.79 12.95
C ARG A 333 24.30 -4.67 13.82
N GLU A 334 25.22 -3.86 13.28
CA GLU A 334 25.81 -2.71 13.99
C GLU A 334 24.73 -1.70 14.42
N LEU A 335 23.75 -1.40 13.57
CA LEU A 335 22.60 -0.55 13.91
C LEU A 335 21.79 -1.14 15.06
N HIS A 336 21.47 -2.43 15.01
CA HIS A 336 20.76 -3.11 16.08
C HIS A 336 21.53 -3.09 17.40
N GLU A 337 22.84 -3.39 17.38
CA GLU A 337 23.73 -3.36 18.55
C GLU A 337 23.86 -1.95 19.14
N ALA A 338 23.82 -0.90 18.32
CA ALA A 338 23.79 0.48 18.77
C ALA A 338 22.46 0.87 19.47
N GLY A 339 21.42 0.03 19.32
CA GLY A 339 20.13 0.20 19.95
C GLY A 339 19.06 0.81 19.03
N VAL A 340 19.33 0.93 17.73
CA VAL A 340 18.31 1.29 16.73
C VAL A 340 17.29 0.15 16.64
N ARG A 341 16.03 0.51 16.54
CA ARG A 341 14.94 -0.46 16.38
C ARG A 341 14.71 -0.69 14.90
N THR A 342 15.43 -1.66 14.38
CA THR A 342 15.39 -2.05 12.97
C THR A 342 14.24 -3.02 12.69
N MET A 343 13.56 -2.86 11.57
CA MET A 343 12.58 -3.81 11.04
C MET A 343 12.54 -3.76 9.53
N CYS A 344 12.17 -4.86 8.91
CA CYS A 344 11.96 -4.95 7.47
C CYS A 344 10.50 -5.35 7.17
N LEU A 345 9.84 -4.59 6.30
CA LEU A 345 8.51 -4.89 5.78
C LEU A 345 8.68 -5.46 4.38
N LEU A 346 8.38 -6.75 4.24
CA LEU A 346 8.59 -7.49 3.00
C LEU A 346 7.42 -7.24 2.06
N ALA A 347 7.66 -6.52 0.99
CA ALA A 347 6.73 -6.24 -0.11
C ALA A 347 5.26 -6.14 0.34
N LEU A 348 4.85 -4.96 0.74
CA LEU A 348 3.48 -4.69 1.18
C LEU A 348 2.52 -4.88 0.01
N SER A 349 1.74 -5.96 0.00
CA SER A 349 0.70 -6.19 -0.99
C SER A 349 -0.52 -6.84 -0.37
N ASP A 350 -1.71 -6.52 -0.89
CA ASP A 350 -2.97 -7.12 -0.46
C ASP A 350 -3.19 -8.51 -1.07
N GLN A 351 -2.38 -8.90 -2.06
CA GLN A 351 -2.69 -10.05 -2.95
C GLN A 351 -1.99 -11.36 -2.61
N GLY A 352 -1.36 -11.53 -1.48
CA GLY A 352 -0.85 -12.84 -1.15
C GLY A 352 0.59 -12.90 -0.66
N GLN A 353 1.28 -13.99 -0.98
CA GLN A 353 2.63 -14.22 -0.45
C GLN A 353 3.63 -13.30 -1.17
N PRO A 354 4.29 -12.39 -0.47
CA PRO A 354 5.32 -11.55 -1.06
C PRO A 354 6.47 -12.43 -1.56
N TYR A 355 6.95 -12.14 -2.75
CA TYR A 355 8.15 -12.74 -3.30
C TYR A 355 9.35 -11.95 -2.76
N TYR A 356 10.24 -12.60 -1.99
CA TYR A 356 11.39 -11.94 -1.34
C TYR A 356 12.56 -12.91 -1.12
N ASP A 357 13.76 -12.40 -0.88
CA ASP A 357 14.93 -13.21 -0.51
C ASP A 357 14.78 -13.78 0.91
N GLU A 358 14.23 -14.99 1.01
CA GLU A 358 14.06 -15.68 2.30
C GLU A 358 15.39 -15.90 3.03
N SER A 359 16.50 -16.07 2.30
CA SER A 359 17.80 -16.37 2.90
C SER A 359 18.35 -15.14 3.62
N LEU A 360 18.18 -13.94 3.03
CA LEU A 360 18.57 -12.68 3.66
C LEU A 360 17.63 -12.34 4.81
N ALA A 361 16.32 -12.50 4.64
CA ALA A 361 15.34 -12.27 5.69
C ALA A 361 15.61 -13.11 6.96
N LYS A 362 15.96 -14.38 6.79
CA LYS A 362 16.33 -15.28 7.90
C LYS A 362 17.58 -14.81 8.63
N ILE A 363 18.61 -14.34 7.90
CA ILE A 363 19.85 -13.84 8.50
C ILE A 363 19.56 -12.54 9.27
N LEU A 364 18.88 -11.57 8.67
CA LEU A 364 18.55 -10.30 9.30
C LEU A 364 17.69 -10.51 10.57
N THR A 365 16.71 -11.39 10.51
CA THR A 365 15.86 -11.72 11.67
C THR A 365 16.69 -12.34 12.81
N LYS A 366 17.65 -13.23 12.50
CA LYS A 366 18.56 -13.82 13.48
C LYS A 366 19.47 -12.77 14.12
N ASP A 367 19.89 -11.77 13.35
CA ASP A 367 20.76 -10.69 13.78
C ASP A 367 20.03 -9.51 14.45
N GLY A 368 18.72 -9.66 14.73
CA GLY A 368 17.93 -8.69 15.50
C GLY A 368 17.12 -7.71 14.67
N THR A 369 17.06 -7.87 13.33
CA THR A 369 16.17 -7.12 12.45
C THR A 369 15.05 -8.03 11.97
N PRO A 370 13.88 -8.04 12.65
CA PRO A 370 12.77 -8.89 12.24
C PRO A 370 12.19 -8.45 10.90
N CYS A 371 11.88 -9.43 10.06
CA CYS A 371 11.30 -9.24 8.75
C CYS A 371 9.84 -9.68 8.77
N PHE A 372 8.94 -8.80 8.35
CA PHE A 372 7.49 -9.03 8.39
C PHE A 372 6.92 -9.09 6.98
N ALA A 373 6.38 -10.24 6.59
CA ALA A 373 5.49 -10.34 5.44
C ALA A 373 4.06 -10.00 5.91
N CYS A 374 3.75 -8.74 6.08
CA CYS A 374 2.47 -8.30 6.65
C CYS A 374 1.69 -7.39 5.71
N THR A 375 0.38 -7.31 5.95
CA THR A 375 -0.47 -6.31 5.32
C THR A 375 -0.29 -4.94 6.00
N PRO A 376 -0.55 -3.83 5.31
CA PRO A 376 -0.45 -2.49 5.89
C PRO A 376 -1.27 -2.28 7.17
N ALA A 377 -2.37 -3.01 7.33
CA ALA A 377 -3.23 -2.96 8.51
C ALA A 377 -2.53 -3.36 9.82
N LEU A 378 -1.46 -4.13 9.76
CA LEU A 378 -0.68 -4.57 10.94
C LEU A 378 0.41 -3.56 11.35
N LEU A 379 0.72 -2.60 10.50
CA LEU A 379 1.77 -1.62 10.77
C LEU A 379 1.56 -0.81 12.05
N PRO A 380 0.34 -0.36 12.40
CA PRO A 380 0.11 0.37 13.65
C PRO A 380 0.58 -0.41 14.88
N GLU A 381 0.31 -1.72 14.93
CA GLU A 381 0.72 -2.59 16.03
C GLU A 381 2.25 -2.76 16.10
N LEU A 382 2.91 -2.92 14.95
CA LEU A 382 4.36 -3.04 14.87
C LEU A 382 5.06 -1.76 15.35
N VAL A 383 4.60 -0.61 14.89
CA VAL A 383 5.16 0.70 15.30
C VAL A 383 4.89 0.98 16.77
N GLU A 384 3.70 0.67 17.26
CA GLU A 384 3.39 0.78 18.68
C GLU A 384 4.32 -0.11 19.53
N GLY A 385 4.55 -1.35 19.11
CA GLY A 385 5.48 -2.27 19.74
C GLY A 385 6.91 -1.75 19.74
N ALA A 386 7.36 -1.23 18.61
CA ALA A 386 8.67 -0.60 18.48
C ALA A 386 8.85 0.58 19.45
N LEU A 387 7.90 1.50 19.50
CA LEU A 387 7.92 2.67 20.38
C LEU A 387 7.88 2.28 21.88
N LYS A 388 7.14 1.21 22.23
CA LYS A 388 7.05 0.69 23.59
C LYS A 388 8.25 -0.15 24.02
N GLY A 389 9.15 -0.52 23.12
CA GLY A 389 10.30 -1.38 23.38
C GLY A 389 9.94 -2.84 23.59
N HIS A 390 8.88 -3.30 22.95
CA HIS A 390 8.55 -4.71 22.90
C HIS A 390 9.53 -5.44 21.98
N ASP A 391 9.72 -6.73 22.23
CA ASP A 391 10.49 -7.57 21.32
C ASP A 391 9.69 -7.75 20.02
N LEU A 392 10.21 -7.14 18.96
CA LEU A 392 9.58 -7.18 17.63
C LEU A 392 9.61 -8.59 17.04
N SER A 393 10.56 -9.45 17.45
CA SER A 393 10.62 -10.84 17.01
C SER A 393 9.48 -11.69 17.57
N GLU A 394 9.00 -11.38 18.78
CA GLU A 394 7.80 -12.01 19.33
C GLU A 394 6.53 -11.53 18.62
N LEU A 395 6.47 -10.24 18.26
CA LEU A 395 5.37 -9.69 17.47
C LEU A 395 5.32 -10.33 16.08
N ALA A 396 6.46 -10.53 15.42
CA ALA A 396 6.55 -11.24 14.14
C ALA A 396 5.90 -12.62 14.21
N LYS A 397 6.23 -13.41 15.21
CA LYS A 397 5.67 -14.76 15.42
C LYS A 397 4.16 -14.75 15.66
N ARG A 398 3.61 -13.71 16.30
CA ARG A 398 2.16 -13.56 16.49
C ARG A 398 1.44 -13.25 15.17
N VAL A 399 1.99 -12.35 14.40
CA VAL A 399 1.46 -11.94 13.09
C VAL A 399 1.42 -13.15 12.13
N GLU A 400 2.50 -13.95 12.08
CA GLU A 400 2.55 -15.17 11.27
C GLU A 400 1.49 -16.21 11.69
N LYS A 401 1.26 -16.39 12.99
CA LYS A 401 0.23 -17.32 13.51
C LYS A 401 -1.20 -16.87 13.20
N THR A 402 -1.42 -15.56 13.07
CA THR A 402 -2.76 -15.02 12.73
C THR A 402 -3.09 -15.25 11.26
N LYS A 403 -2.08 -15.33 10.37
CA LYS A 403 -2.26 -15.66 8.94
C LYS A 403 -2.59 -17.13 8.67
N GLN A 404 -2.28 -18.04 9.59
CA GLN A 404 -2.52 -19.49 9.43
C GLN A 404 -3.89 -19.93 9.95
N ARG A 405 -4.71 -19.03 10.44
CA ARG A 405 -6.10 -19.25 10.86
C ARG A 405 -7.08 -18.59 9.90
#